data_d16ce3dc5299257acd91a377fd1bbe07
#
_entry.id   d16ce3dc5299257acd91a377fd1bbe07
#
_cell.length_a   1.000
_cell.length_b   1.000
_cell.length_c   1.000
_cell.angle_alpha   90.00
_cell.angle_beta   90.00
_cell.angle_gamma   90.00
#
_symmetry.space_group_name_H-M   'P 1'
#
loop_
_entity.id
_entity.type
_entity.pdbx_description
1 polymer ?
#
loop_
_entity_poly.entity_id
_entity_poly.type
_entity_poly.pdbx_seq_one_letter_code
_entity_poly.pdbx_strand_id
1 'polypeptide(L)'
;MVTHEQLKDISSRVSKLKIYLEIDKKLIEITNEEEKTANPDFWNNPKEAEVLMKSLRFKKKWVEDYNTIVTLDEDLNVLYDFYKEGEVDEAEVAEHYEKTISFLEDIEFKNMLSEEGDSLSAVIQITAGAGGTESCDWAEMLTRMYSMWAEKLGFKIKTLNYQEGDVAGIKTVTLEFDGDYICLFLGRHYGQGTPNVRRSYC
;
A
#
# COMPACT_ATOMS: atom_id res chain seq x y z
N MET A 1 4.02 13.67 26.49
CA MET A 1 3.00 14.74 26.62
C MET A 1 2.74 15.35 25.24
N VAL A 2 1.56 15.15 24.69
CA VAL A 2 1.17 15.71 23.38
C VAL A 2 0.89 17.21 23.56
N THR A 3 1.44 18.04 22.68
CA THR A 3 1.30 19.49 22.74
C THR A 3 0.27 20.00 21.74
N HIS A 4 -0.36 21.12 22.04
CA HIS A 4 -1.30 21.78 21.12
C HIS A 4 -0.65 22.18 19.77
N GLU A 5 0.66 22.41 19.77
CA GLU A 5 1.43 22.71 18.55
C GLU A 5 1.53 21.50 17.64
N GLN A 6 1.72 20.29 18.21
CA GLN A 6 1.73 19.03 17.47
C GLN A 6 0.38 18.71 16.81
N LEU A 7 -0.74 19.01 17.52
CA LEU A 7 -2.08 18.87 16.96
C LEU A 7 -2.30 19.80 15.77
N LYS A 8 -1.91 21.07 15.90
CA LYS A 8 -1.98 22.03 14.80
C LYS A 8 -1.14 21.63 13.60
N ASP A 9 0.01 21.03 13.83
CA ASP A 9 0.84 20.50 12.73
C ASP A 9 0.14 19.39 11.99
N ILE A 10 -0.45 18.42 12.70
CA ILE A 10 -1.24 17.33 12.07
C ILE A 10 -2.39 17.93 11.25
N SER A 11 -3.23 18.79 11.82
CA SER A 11 -4.37 19.40 11.11
C SER A 11 -3.93 20.22 9.89
N SER A 12 -2.78 20.89 9.98
CA SER A 12 -2.18 21.61 8.83
C SER A 12 -1.73 20.64 7.73
N ARG A 13 -1.10 19.51 8.09
CA ARG A 13 -0.67 18.46 7.14
C ARG A 13 -1.87 17.81 6.47
N VAL A 14 -2.91 17.45 7.23
CA VAL A 14 -4.17 16.89 6.71
C VAL A 14 -4.84 17.85 5.70
N SER A 15 -4.88 19.15 6.03
CA SER A 15 -5.44 20.16 5.13
C SER A 15 -4.66 20.29 3.81
N LYS A 16 -3.33 20.23 3.87
CA LYS A 16 -2.46 20.23 2.68
C LYS A 16 -2.64 18.97 1.85
N LEU A 17 -2.80 17.83 2.52
CA LEU A 17 -3.00 16.53 1.88
C LEU A 17 -4.25 16.52 0.97
N LYS A 18 -5.33 17.21 1.35
CA LYS A 18 -6.52 17.40 0.52
C LYS A 18 -6.19 17.95 -0.86
N ILE A 19 -5.29 18.93 -0.88
CA ILE A 19 -4.88 19.64 -2.11
C ILE A 19 -3.95 18.74 -2.93
N TYR A 20 -2.96 18.11 -2.28
CA TYR A 20 -2.00 17.24 -2.97
C TYR A 20 -2.66 15.99 -3.57
N LEU A 21 -3.62 15.41 -2.87
CA LEU A 21 -4.38 14.26 -3.36
C LEU A 21 -5.46 14.62 -4.37
N GLU A 22 -5.70 15.91 -4.63
CA GLU A 22 -6.78 16.40 -5.50
C GLU A 22 -8.14 15.75 -5.18
N ILE A 23 -8.48 15.65 -3.89
CA ILE A 23 -9.67 14.92 -3.41
C ILE A 23 -10.96 15.40 -4.08
N ASP A 24 -11.14 16.71 -4.21
CA ASP A 24 -12.34 17.27 -4.81
C ASP A 24 -12.48 16.88 -6.30
N LYS A 25 -11.36 16.80 -7.03
CA LYS A 25 -11.33 16.34 -8.42
C LYS A 25 -11.64 14.83 -8.51
N LYS A 26 -11.03 14.03 -7.63
CA LYS A 26 -11.28 12.59 -7.57
C LYS A 26 -12.75 12.27 -7.28
N LEU A 27 -13.41 13.03 -6.41
CA LEU A 27 -14.84 12.86 -6.13
C LEU A 27 -15.70 13.09 -7.38
N ILE A 28 -15.41 14.15 -8.17
CA ILE A 28 -16.11 14.42 -9.42
C ILE A 28 -15.87 13.28 -10.43
N GLU A 29 -14.63 12.84 -10.57
CA GLU A 29 -14.27 11.73 -11.45
C GLU A 29 -14.97 10.43 -11.05
N ILE A 30 -15.01 10.10 -9.75
CA ILE A 30 -15.70 8.93 -9.21
C ILE A 30 -17.19 8.98 -9.60
N THR A 31 -17.86 10.10 -9.37
CA THR A 31 -19.27 10.27 -9.70
C THR A 31 -19.51 10.05 -11.20
N ASN A 32 -18.71 10.66 -12.07
CA ASN A 32 -18.82 10.51 -13.52
C ASN A 32 -18.53 9.08 -13.99
N GLU A 33 -17.60 8.38 -13.35
CA GLU A 33 -17.26 6.98 -13.67
C GLU A 33 -18.33 6.03 -13.16
N GLU A 34 -18.92 6.27 -11.99
CA GLU A 34 -20.06 5.50 -11.48
C GLU A 34 -21.29 5.60 -12.39
N GLU A 35 -21.59 6.80 -12.90
CA GLU A 35 -22.66 6.97 -13.87
C GLU A 35 -22.43 6.15 -15.14
N LYS A 36 -21.18 6.06 -15.63
CA LYS A 36 -20.85 5.20 -16.78
C LYS A 36 -21.04 3.73 -16.47
N THR A 37 -20.68 3.27 -15.26
CA THR A 37 -20.85 1.86 -14.87
C THR A 37 -22.32 1.46 -14.68
N ALA A 38 -23.20 2.42 -14.43
CA ALA A 38 -24.65 2.19 -14.33
C ALA A 38 -25.31 1.89 -15.70
N ASN A 39 -24.65 2.21 -16.82
CA ASN A 39 -25.16 1.92 -18.13
C ASN A 39 -25.02 0.42 -18.45
N PRO A 40 -26.09 -0.32 -18.82
CA PRO A 40 -26.00 -1.74 -19.19
C PRO A 40 -25.02 -2.04 -20.32
N ASP A 41 -24.84 -1.12 -21.27
CA ASP A 41 -23.93 -1.30 -22.42
C ASP A 41 -22.44 -1.28 -22.02
N PHE A 42 -22.13 -0.74 -20.85
CA PHE A 42 -20.77 -0.71 -20.31
C PHE A 42 -20.16 -2.12 -20.15
N TRP A 43 -20.98 -3.09 -19.81
CA TRP A 43 -20.57 -4.46 -19.53
C TRP A 43 -20.34 -5.31 -20.79
N ASN A 44 -20.66 -4.78 -21.97
CA ASN A 44 -20.46 -5.45 -23.24
C ASN A 44 -18.96 -5.60 -23.61
N ASN A 45 -18.09 -4.73 -23.04
CA ASN A 45 -16.63 -4.81 -23.22
C ASN A 45 -15.90 -5.12 -21.91
N PRO A 46 -15.67 -6.40 -21.57
CA PRO A 46 -15.12 -6.79 -20.27
C PRO A 46 -13.73 -6.19 -19.97
N LYS A 47 -12.89 -5.99 -20.99
CA LYS A 47 -11.54 -5.45 -20.80
C LYS A 47 -11.55 -3.98 -20.40
N GLU A 48 -12.37 -3.16 -21.06
CA GLU A 48 -12.51 -1.74 -20.69
C GLU A 48 -13.20 -1.60 -19.34
N ALA A 49 -14.20 -2.43 -19.06
CA ALA A 49 -14.86 -2.47 -17.77
C ALA A 49 -13.88 -2.79 -16.63
N GLU A 50 -13.00 -3.77 -16.82
CA GLU A 50 -12.00 -4.13 -15.82
C GLU A 50 -11.03 -2.98 -15.52
N VAL A 51 -10.51 -2.31 -16.57
CA VAL A 51 -9.58 -1.17 -16.41
C VAL A 51 -10.26 -0.02 -15.67
N LEU A 52 -11.50 0.33 -16.08
CA LEU A 52 -12.22 1.42 -15.43
C LEU A 52 -12.59 1.10 -13.99
N MET A 53 -12.99 -0.14 -13.69
CA MET A 53 -13.29 -0.58 -12.33
C MET A 53 -12.04 -0.58 -11.42
N LYS A 54 -10.87 -0.94 -11.95
CA LYS A 54 -9.60 -0.81 -11.20
C LYS A 54 -9.29 0.65 -10.90
N SER A 55 -9.39 1.54 -11.89
CA SER A 55 -9.19 2.99 -11.71
C SER A 55 -10.16 3.58 -10.69
N LEU A 56 -11.44 3.25 -10.80
CA LEU A 56 -12.48 3.70 -9.89
C LEU A 56 -12.22 3.24 -8.44
N ARG A 57 -11.85 1.96 -8.27
CA ARG A 57 -11.50 1.41 -6.96
C ARG A 57 -10.31 2.13 -6.35
N PHE A 58 -9.28 2.41 -7.15
CA PHE A 58 -8.09 3.13 -6.71
C PHE A 58 -8.42 4.55 -6.25
N LYS A 59 -9.23 5.29 -7.02
CA LYS A 59 -9.67 6.64 -6.65
C LYS A 59 -10.51 6.63 -5.36
N LYS A 60 -11.45 5.68 -5.24
CA LYS A 60 -12.27 5.52 -4.02
C LYS A 60 -11.40 5.27 -2.78
N LYS A 61 -10.37 4.43 -2.91
CA LYS A 61 -9.46 4.14 -1.81
C LYS A 61 -8.72 5.39 -1.32
N TRP A 62 -8.26 6.26 -2.22
CA TRP A 62 -7.65 7.53 -1.83
C TRP A 62 -8.62 8.45 -1.08
N VAL A 63 -9.87 8.52 -1.52
CA VAL A 63 -10.91 9.31 -0.84
C VAL A 63 -11.23 8.71 0.53
N GLU A 64 -11.28 7.39 0.64
CA GLU A 64 -11.52 6.66 1.89
C GLU A 64 -10.38 6.88 2.89
N ASP A 65 -9.12 6.71 2.44
CA ASP A 65 -7.93 6.95 3.25
C ASP A 65 -7.90 8.41 3.74
N TYR A 66 -8.23 9.37 2.88
CA TYR A 66 -8.33 10.78 3.27
C TYR A 66 -9.45 11.02 4.30
N ASN A 67 -10.63 10.47 4.11
CA ASN A 67 -11.73 10.61 5.08
C ASN A 67 -11.36 9.99 6.43
N THR A 68 -10.64 8.87 6.41
CA THR A 68 -10.17 8.21 7.64
C THR A 68 -9.20 9.10 8.42
N ILE A 69 -8.24 9.74 7.75
CA ILE A 69 -7.31 10.64 8.45
C ILE A 69 -7.99 11.90 8.97
N VAL A 70 -8.99 12.44 8.26
CA VAL A 70 -9.79 13.57 8.74
C VAL A 70 -10.53 13.19 10.02
N THR A 71 -11.17 12.01 10.04
CA THR A 71 -11.86 11.52 11.25
C THR A 71 -10.88 11.33 12.41
N LEU A 72 -9.69 10.73 12.16
CA LEU A 72 -8.67 10.56 13.19
C LEU A 72 -8.15 11.90 13.75
N ASP A 73 -8.00 12.93 12.91
CA ASP A 73 -7.61 14.27 13.34
C ASP A 73 -8.71 14.94 14.19
N GLU A 74 -9.97 14.82 13.77
CA GLU A 74 -11.12 15.34 14.52
C GLU A 74 -11.26 14.64 15.88
N ASP A 75 -11.19 13.31 15.92
CA ASP A 75 -11.25 12.52 17.15
C ASP A 75 -10.10 12.87 18.10
N LEU A 76 -8.89 13.04 17.58
CA LEU A 76 -7.73 13.41 18.37
C LEU A 76 -7.87 14.82 18.99
N ASN A 77 -8.42 15.77 18.26
CA ASN A 77 -8.67 17.12 18.78
C ASN A 77 -9.73 17.10 19.90
N VAL A 78 -10.81 16.35 19.72
CA VAL A 78 -11.87 16.16 20.74
C VAL A 78 -11.29 15.48 21.97
N LEU A 79 -10.50 14.40 21.79
CA LEU A 79 -9.86 13.67 22.89
C LEU A 79 -8.91 14.57 23.70
N TYR A 80 -8.18 15.44 23.02
CA TYR A 80 -7.29 16.40 23.66
C TYR A 80 -8.04 17.48 24.49
N ASP A 81 -9.22 17.89 24.04
CA ASP A 81 -10.06 18.83 24.82
C ASP A 81 -10.60 18.15 26.08
N PHE A 82 -11.06 16.89 26.01
CA PHE A 82 -11.42 16.09 27.20
C PHE A 82 -10.24 15.88 28.16
N TYR A 83 -9.05 15.68 27.64
CA TYR A 83 -7.83 15.62 28.48
C TYR A 83 -7.60 16.92 29.27
N LYS A 84 -7.81 18.10 28.65
CA LYS A 84 -7.70 19.39 29.34
C LYS A 84 -8.73 19.54 30.45
N GLU A 85 -9.91 18.96 30.28
CA GLU A 85 -10.99 18.94 31.27
C GLU A 85 -10.76 17.89 32.37
N GLY A 86 -9.77 17.03 32.19
CA GLY A 86 -9.39 15.98 33.16
C GLY A 86 -10.26 14.73 33.11
N GLU A 87 -10.98 14.53 32.00
CA GLU A 87 -11.88 13.38 31.80
C GLU A 87 -11.17 12.18 31.14
N VAL A 88 -10.00 12.39 30.52
CA VAL A 88 -9.22 11.37 29.78
C VAL A 88 -7.77 11.37 30.23
N ASP A 89 -7.16 10.19 30.23
CA ASP A 89 -5.75 10.01 30.61
C ASP A 89 -4.78 10.42 29.48
N GLU A 90 -3.61 10.92 29.85
CA GLU A 90 -2.53 11.28 28.92
C GLU A 90 -2.10 10.11 28.00
N ALA A 91 -2.16 8.88 28.53
CA ALA A 91 -1.77 7.69 27.79
C ALA A 91 -2.69 7.44 26.58
N GLU A 92 -3.99 7.66 26.73
CA GLU A 92 -4.98 7.49 25.67
C GLU A 92 -4.79 8.53 24.55
N VAL A 93 -4.54 9.78 24.91
CA VAL A 93 -4.21 10.84 23.94
C VAL A 93 -2.92 10.52 23.18
N ALA A 94 -1.91 10.00 23.86
CA ALA A 94 -0.64 9.62 23.24
C ALA A 94 -0.81 8.44 22.25
N GLU A 95 -1.60 7.44 22.60
CA GLU A 95 -1.89 6.31 21.71
C GLU A 95 -2.63 6.77 20.45
N HIS A 96 -3.65 7.61 20.61
CA HIS A 96 -4.39 8.17 19.47
C HIS A 96 -3.50 9.06 18.59
N TYR A 97 -2.62 9.85 19.20
CA TYR A 97 -1.65 10.67 18.48
C TYR A 97 -0.71 9.81 17.64
N GLU A 98 -0.10 8.76 18.21
CA GLU A 98 0.79 7.86 17.47
C GLU A 98 0.07 7.14 16.32
N LYS A 99 -1.16 6.72 16.53
CA LYS A 99 -1.99 6.11 15.50
C LYS A 99 -2.27 7.08 14.36
N THR A 100 -2.64 8.32 14.68
CA THR A 100 -2.97 9.36 13.70
C THR A 100 -1.73 9.74 12.89
N ILE A 101 -0.58 9.96 13.55
CA ILE A 101 0.64 10.34 12.85
C ILE A 101 1.18 9.22 11.97
N SER A 102 1.13 7.97 12.45
CA SER A 102 1.56 6.81 11.66
C SER A 102 0.71 6.66 10.38
N PHE A 103 -0.61 6.82 10.49
CA PHE A 103 -1.50 6.75 9.35
C PHE A 103 -1.30 7.93 8.37
N LEU A 104 -1.07 9.14 8.90
CA LEU A 104 -0.76 10.32 8.09
C LEU A 104 0.54 10.15 7.29
N GLU A 105 1.59 9.67 7.96
CA GLU A 105 2.89 9.41 7.32
C GLU A 105 2.79 8.33 6.23
N ASP A 106 1.97 7.30 6.45
CA ASP A 106 1.70 6.26 5.44
C ASP A 106 1.01 6.83 4.20
N ILE A 107 0.03 7.72 4.36
CA ILE A 107 -0.65 8.37 3.23
C ILE A 107 0.31 9.32 2.49
N GLU A 108 1.05 10.15 3.23
CA GLU A 108 2.04 11.07 2.63
C GLU A 108 3.11 10.30 1.85
N PHE A 109 3.58 9.18 2.41
CA PHE A 109 4.54 8.32 1.75
C PHE A 109 3.97 7.71 0.44
N LYS A 110 2.74 7.20 0.47
CA LYS A 110 2.06 6.70 -0.72
C LYS A 110 1.88 7.80 -1.78
N ASN A 111 1.53 9.02 -1.34
CA ASN A 111 1.33 10.15 -2.26
C ASN A 111 2.65 10.63 -2.92
N MET A 112 3.77 10.60 -2.20
CA MET A 112 5.08 10.96 -2.75
C MET A 112 5.52 10.04 -3.88
N LEU A 113 4.92 8.89 -4.02
CA LEU A 113 5.32 7.80 -4.89
C LEU A 113 4.21 7.39 -5.88
N SER A 114 3.14 8.20 -5.98
CA SER A 114 2.00 7.95 -6.86
C SER A 114 2.34 8.21 -8.33
N GLU A 115 3.09 7.29 -8.95
CA GLU A 115 3.25 7.21 -10.40
C GLU A 115 2.22 6.27 -11.04
N GLU A 116 1.99 6.39 -12.35
CA GLU A 116 1.04 5.55 -13.10
C GLU A 116 1.27 4.03 -12.96
N GLY A 117 2.46 3.62 -12.50
CA GLY A 117 2.85 2.21 -12.30
C GLY A 117 2.41 1.58 -10.96
N ASP A 118 1.93 2.36 -9.99
CA ASP A 118 1.71 1.88 -8.62
C ASP A 118 0.48 0.97 -8.45
N SER A 119 -0.41 0.95 -9.43
CA SER A 119 -1.55 0.05 -9.49
C SER A 119 -1.26 -1.28 -10.19
N LEU A 120 -0.03 -1.48 -10.67
CA LEU A 120 0.38 -2.68 -11.39
C LEU A 120 0.82 -3.79 -10.42
N SER A 121 0.53 -5.04 -10.82
CA SER A 121 1.10 -6.22 -10.17
C SER A 121 2.61 -6.27 -10.40
N ALA A 122 3.36 -6.79 -9.43
CA ALA A 122 4.79 -6.98 -9.53
C ALA A 122 5.15 -8.45 -9.72
N VAL A 123 6.17 -8.71 -10.51
CA VAL A 123 6.71 -10.06 -10.72
C VAL A 123 8.13 -10.12 -10.17
N ILE A 124 8.37 -11.05 -9.25
CA ILE A 124 9.71 -11.36 -8.72
C ILE A 124 10.16 -12.71 -9.26
N GLN A 125 11.35 -12.74 -9.81
CA GLN A 125 12.04 -13.98 -10.14
C GLN A 125 13.23 -14.17 -9.22
N ILE A 126 13.26 -15.28 -8.50
CA ILE A 126 14.37 -15.71 -7.64
C ILE A 126 15.06 -16.90 -8.31
N THR A 127 16.36 -16.78 -8.55
CA THR A 127 17.15 -17.83 -9.20
C THR A 127 18.37 -18.15 -8.35
N ALA A 128 18.59 -19.43 -8.06
CA ALA A 128 19.76 -19.89 -7.37
C ALA A 128 21.02 -19.59 -8.21
N GLY A 129 22.06 -19.09 -7.54
CA GLY A 129 23.36 -18.82 -8.16
C GLY A 129 24.25 -20.05 -8.31
N ALA A 130 25.55 -19.84 -8.51
CA ALA A 130 26.52 -20.91 -8.73
C ALA A 130 26.93 -21.73 -7.46
N GLY A 131 26.24 -21.55 -6.33
CA GLY A 131 26.55 -22.13 -5.03
C GLY A 131 26.06 -23.58 -4.80
N GLY A 132 25.59 -24.28 -5.82
CA GLY A 132 25.11 -25.66 -5.67
C GLY A 132 23.84 -25.73 -4.79
N THR A 133 23.73 -26.80 -3.97
CA THR A 133 22.56 -27.06 -3.10
C THR A 133 22.27 -25.90 -2.13
N GLU A 134 23.30 -25.30 -1.54
CA GLU A 134 23.13 -24.19 -0.59
C GLU A 134 22.51 -22.95 -1.23
N SER A 135 22.77 -22.70 -2.52
CA SER A 135 22.14 -21.61 -3.23
C SER A 135 20.65 -21.87 -3.53
N CYS A 136 20.28 -23.14 -3.72
CA CYS A 136 18.88 -23.55 -3.88
C CYS A 136 18.11 -23.42 -2.55
N ASP A 137 18.71 -23.80 -1.42
CA ASP A 137 18.13 -23.62 -0.09
C ASP A 137 17.95 -22.13 0.24
N TRP A 138 18.94 -21.30 -0.13
CA TRP A 138 18.83 -19.84 0.04
C TRP A 138 17.68 -19.24 -0.80
N ALA A 139 17.51 -19.70 -2.04
CA ALA A 139 16.40 -19.26 -2.90
C ALA A 139 15.05 -19.67 -2.31
N GLU A 140 14.94 -20.84 -1.67
CA GLU A 140 13.74 -21.28 -0.95
C GLU A 140 13.46 -20.40 0.27
N MET A 141 14.46 -20.08 1.07
CA MET A 141 14.33 -19.17 2.21
C MET A 141 13.84 -17.79 1.77
N LEU A 142 14.38 -17.23 0.69
CA LEU A 142 13.93 -15.95 0.13
C LEU A 142 12.48 -16.03 -0.36
N THR A 143 12.12 -17.10 -1.04
CA THR A 143 10.75 -17.35 -1.51
C THR A 143 9.77 -17.33 -0.34
N ARG A 144 10.10 -18.05 0.73
CA ARG A 144 9.29 -18.08 1.95
C ARG A 144 9.19 -16.69 2.60
N MET A 145 10.31 -15.97 2.69
CA MET A 145 10.34 -14.62 3.26
C MET A 145 9.40 -13.68 2.51
N TYR A 146 9.48 -13.64 1.18
CA TYR A 146 8.60 -12.79 0.38
C TYR A 146 7.13 -13.21 0.43
N SER A 147 6.85 -14.51 0.49
CA SER A 147 5.48 -15.02 0.66
C SER A 147 4.88 -14.58 1.99
N MET A 148 5.58 -14.78 3.10
CA MET A 148 5.12 -14.35 4.42
C MET A 148 4.95 -12.84 4.53
N TRP A 149 5.86 -12.07 3.91
CA TRP A 149 5.77 -10.63 3.86
C TRP A 149 4.52 -10.16 3.10
N ALA A 150 4.25 -10.75 1.95
CA ALA A 150 3.10 -10.41 1.13
C ALA A 150 1.77 -10.79 1.82
N GLU A 151 1.72 -11.97 2.46
CA GLU A 151 0.55 -12.39 3.28
C GLU A 151 0.28 -11.40 4.42
N LYS A 152 1.33 -10.95 5.12
CA LYS A 152 1.22 -9.96 6.20
C LYS A 152 0.62 -8.64 5.73
N LEU A 153 0.93 -8.22 4.50
CA LEU A 153 0.40 -6.98 3.89
C LEU A 153 -0.91 -7.19 3.13
N GLY A 154 -1.43 -8.41 3.09
CA GLY A 154 -2.70 -8.72 2.41
C GLY A 154 -2.60 -8.78 0.89
N PHE A 155 -1.39 -8.89 0.32
CA PHE A 155 -1.19 -9.06 -1.11
C PHE A 155 -1.54 -10.48 -1.56
N LYS A 156 -2.09 -10.60 -2.77
CA LYS A 156 -2.32 -11.91 -3.38
C LYS A 156 -1.04 -12.38 -4.07
N ILE A 157 -0.68 -13.64 -3.85
CA ILE A 157 0.51 -14.25 -4.45
C ILE A 157 0.08 -15.33 -5.42
N LYS A 158 0.68 -15.33 -6.60
CA LYS A 158 0.51 -16.37 -7.61
C LYS A 158 1.86 -16.85 -8.11
N THR A 159 2.11 -18.13 -8.01
CA THR A 159 3.31 -18.74 -8.58
C THR A 159 3.12 -18.92 -10.08
N LEU A 160 3.95 -18.24 -10.89
CA LEU A 160 3.94 -18.34 -12.34
C LEU A 160 4.84 -19.45 -12.86
N ASN A 161 5.99 -19.63 -12.21
CA ASN A 161 6.95 -20.67 -12.54
C ASN A 161 7.61 -21.19 -11.27
N TYR A 162 7.88 -22.49 -11.23
CA TYR A 162 8.55 -23.13 -10.10
C TYR A 162 9.42 -24.27 -10.62
N GLN A 163 10.71 -24.22 -10.31
CA GLN A 163 11.68 -25.27 -10.65
C GLN A 163 12.41 -25.68 -9.38
N GLU A 164 12.29 -26.93 -9.02
CA GLU A 164 13.00 -27.53 -7.88
C GLU A 164 14.50 -27.59 -8.14
N GLY A 165 15.29 -27.56 -7.09
CA GLY A 165 16.71 -27.85 -7.12
C GLY A 165 16.96 -29.34 -7.38
N ASP A 166 18.11 -29.69 -7.93
CA ASP A 166 18.43 -31.08 -8.31
C ASP A 166 18.48 -32.03 -7.09
N VAL A 167 18.77 -31.51 -5.89
CA VAL A 167 18.89 -32.29 -4.65
C VAL A 167 17.95 -31.77 -3.58
N ALA A 168 17.88 -30.45 -3.40
CA ALA A 168 17.03 -29.76 -2.43
C ALA A 168 16.83 -28.31 -2.82
N GLY A 169 15.85 -27.63 -2.19
CA GLY A 169 15.56 -26.22 -2.37
C GLY A 169 14.98 -25.86 -3.75
N ILE A 170 15.04 -24.60 -4.12
CA ILE A 170 14.47 -24.04 -5.34
C ILE A 170 15.57 -23.55 -6.27
N LYS A 171 15.56 -24.01 -7.53
CA LYS A 171 16.48 -23.53 -8.57
C LYS A 171 16.01 -22.20 -9.15
N THR A 172 14.73 -22.11 -9.47
CA THR A 172 14.12 -20.86 -9.96
C THR A 172 12.63 -20.82 -9.57
N VAL A 173 12.18 -19.68 -9.08
CA VAL A 173 10.77 -19.41 -8.85
C VAL A 173 10.43 -18.04 -9.41
N THR A 174 9.23 -17.93 -9.99
CA THR A 174 8.67 -16.65 -10.41
C THR A 174 7.33 -16.46 -9.72
N LEU A 175 7.23 -15.41 -8.94
CA LEU A 175 6.04 -15.05 -8.15
C LEU A 175 5.46 -13.76 -8.71
N GLU A 176 4.16 -13.75 -8.94
CA GLU A 176 3.37 -12.56 -9.21
C GLU A 176 2.69 -12.14 -7.91
N PHE A 177 2.84 -10.87 -7.57
CA PHE A 177 2.20 -10.25 -6.43
C PHE A 177 1.17 -9.24 -6.93
N ASP A 178 -0.08 -9.39 -6.50
CA ASP A 178 -1.17 -8.51 -6.88
C ASP A 178 -1.65 -7.74 -5.65
N GLY A 179 -1.60 -6.43 -5.75
CA GLY A 179 -1.99 -5.50 -4.70
C GLY A 179 -1.52 -4.08 -4.98
N ASP A 180 -2.18 -3.12 -4.36
CA ASP A 180 -1.87 -1.70 -4.55
C ASP A 180 -0.49 -1.35 -3.97
N TYR A 181 0.30 -0.58 -4.70
CA TYR A 181 1.64 -0.11 -4.31
C TYR A 181 2.70 -1.22 -4.11
N ILE A 182 2.46 -2.41 -4.64
CA ILE A 182 3.39 -3.54 -4.47
C ILE A 182 4.79 -3.24 -5.03
N CYS A 183 4.86 -2.53 -6.16
CA CYS A 183 6.12 -2.12 -6.78
C CYS A 183 6.97 -1.25 -5.87
N LEU A 184 6.32 -0.37 -5.14
CA LEU A 184 6.92 0.53 -4.18
C LEU A 184 7.55 -0.23 -3.00
N PHE A 185 6.77 -1.11 -2.38
CA PHE A 185 7.23 -1.92 -1.26
C PHE A 185 8.39 -2.82 -1.66
N LEU A 186 8.36 -3.40 -2.85
CA LEU A 186 9.46 -4.20 -3.39
C LEU A 186 10.69 -3.37 -3.73
N GLY A 187 10.52 -2.15 -4.24
CA GLY A 187 11.63 -1.23 -4.52
C GLY A 187 12.43 -0.86 -3.27
N ARG A 188 11.76 -0.70 -2.13
CA ARG A 188 12.39 -0.39 -0.83
C ARG A 188 13.23 -1.56 -0.29
N HIS A 189 12.79 -2.80 -0.49
CA HIS A 189 13.55 -3.99 -0.10
C HIS A 189 14.77 -4.24 -1.00
N TYR A 190 14.72 -3.82 -2.25
CA TYR A 190 15.77 -4.08 -3.25
C TYR A 190 17.04 -3.24 -3.07
N GLY A 191 16.93 -2.08 -2.43
CA GLY A 191 18.08 -1.17 -2.18
C GLY A 191 19.12 -1.72 -1.20
N GLN A 192 18.90 -2.87 -0.57
CA GLN A 192 19.76 -3.46 0.47
C GLN A 192 20.51 -4.75 0.04
N GLY A 193 20.76 -4.94 -1.23
CA GLY A 193 21.83 -5.85 -1.66
C GLY A 193 21.51 -7.35 -1.73
N THR A 194 20.37 -7.75 -2.30
CA THR A 194 20.11 -9.15 -2.65
C THR A 194 20.53 -9.42 -4.10
N PRO A 195 21.61 -10.18 -4.35
CA PRO A 195 22.26 -10.22 -5.68
C PRO A 195 21.56 -11.03 -6.77
N ASN A 196 20.49 -11.77 -6.49
CA ASN A 196 19.90 -12.73 -7.44
C ASN A 196 18.40 -12.61 -7.68
N VAL A 197 17.80 -11.45 -7.40
CA VAL A 197 16.37 -11.21 -7.63
C VAL A 197 16.21 -10.26 -8.80
N ARG A 198 15.63 -10.71 -9.90
CA ARG A 198 15.32 -9.86 -11.06
C ARG A 198 13.85 -9.42 -11.02
N ARG A 199 13.66 -8.15 -11.20
CA ARG A 199 12.36 -7.50 -11.38
C ARG A 199 12.03 -7.50 -12.88
N SER A 200 10.87 -7.99 -13.26
CA SER A 200 10.32 -7.69 -14.57
C SER A 200 8.94 -7.06 -14.38
N TYR A 201 8.85 -5.81 -14.81
CA TYR A 201 7.69 -4.95 -14.91
C TYR A 201 7.16 -4.39 -13.56
N CYS A 202 7.57 -3.20 -13.27
CA CYS A 202 6.75 -2.07 -12.89
C CYS A 202 6.79 -1.08 -14.02
#